data_01df5804a88a0cbfb77197b8cb0d71fc
#
_entry.id   01df5804a88a0cbfb77197b8cb0d71fc
#
_cell.length_a   1.000
_cell.length_b   1.000
_cell.length_c   1.000
_cell.angle_alpha   90.00
_cell.angle_beta   90.00
_cell.angle_gamma   90.00
#
_symmetry.space_group_name_H-M   'P 1'
#
loop_
_entity.id
_entity.type
_entity.pdbx_description
1 polymer ?
#
loop_
_entity_poly.entity_id
_entity_poly.type
_entity_poly.pdbx_seq_one_letter_code
_entity_poly.pdbx_strand_id
1 'polypeptide(L)'
;MKRVFVSVFFVLVAMIMNAQDIAGHWGGTLNIQGVKLRLVFHVSRSGDSWTTTMDSPDQGAKGIPTGKTEYADSVLTITAPALGMKFSGKWQGTDRIQGTFVQGGLTLPLELTRVDGEVALSRPQEPKP
;
A
#
# COMPACT_ATOMS: atom_id res chain seq x y z
N MET A 1 -1.86 8.95 43.58
CA MET A 1 -2.87 8.30 42.77
C MET A 1 -3.19 9.04 41.54
N LYS A 2 -3.40 10.31 41.60
CA LYS A 2 -3.73 11.06 40.40
C LYS A 2 -2.62 11.05 39.40
N ARG A 3 -1.39 10.98 39.82
CA ARG A 3 -0.27 10.97 38.93
C ARG A 3 -0.25 9.72 38.07
N VAL A 4 -0.70 8.61 38.64
CA VAL A 4 -0.72 7.36 37.94
C VAL A 4 -1.68 7.44 36.79
N PHE A 5 -2.83 8.05 36.97
CA PHE A 5 -3.81 8.19 35.92
C PHE A 5 -3.23 9.00 34.77
N VAL A 6 -2.53 10.06 35.06
CA VAL A 6 -1.97 10.90 34.01
C VAL A 6 -0.97 10.12 33.18
N SER A 7 -0.16 9.30 33.83
CA SER A 7 0.82 8.52 33.11
C SER A 7 0.18 7.51 32.18
N VAL A 8 -0.86 6.86 32.64
CA VAL A 8 -1.55 5.87 31.82
C VAL A 8 -2.17 6.54 30.60
N PHE A 9 -2.75 7.70 30.79
CA PHE A 9 -3.36 8.41 29.70
C PHE A 9 -2.34 8.75 28.62
N PHE A 10 -1.16 9.16 29.00
CA PHE A 10 -0.11 9.48 28.08
C PHE A 10 0.26 8.27 27.21
N VAL A 11 0.38 7.11 27.84
CA VAL A 11 0.74 5.90 27.13
C VAL A 11 -0.31 5.56 26.08
N LEU A 12 -1.58 5.71 26.42
CA LEU A 12 -2.64 5.42 25.49
C LEU A 12 -2.59 6.32 24.26
N VAL A 13 -2.32 7.59 24.46
CA VAL A 13 -2.25 8.52 23.34
C VAL A 13 -1.10 8.13 22.41
N ALA A 14 0.02 7.75 22.97
CA ALA A 14 1.16 7.36 22.16
C ALA A 14 0.86 6.13 21.33
N MET A 15 0.13 5.17 21.89
CA MET A 15 -0.20 3.98 21.15
C MET A 15 -1.16 4.27 20.00
N ILE A 16 -2.10 5.18 20.22
CA ILE A 16 -3.03 5.54 19.17
C ILE A 16 -2.30 6.15 18.00
N MET A 17 -1.29 6.96 18.27
CA MET A 17 -0.57 7.62 17.19
C MET A 17 0.21 6.64 16.32
N ASN A 18 0.51 5.46 16.82
CA ASN A 18 1.25 4.51 16.03
C ASN A 18 0.37 3.62 15.18
N ALA A 19 -0.93 3.76 15.26
CA ALA A 19 -1.83 2.77 14.68
C ALA A 19 -2.30 3.07 13.28
N GLN A 20 -1.87 4.16 12.65
CA GLN A 20 -2.49 4.54 11.40
C GLN A 20 -1.54 4.64 10.24
N ASP A 21 -0.46 3.91 10.28
CA ASP A 21 0.57 4.16 9.31
C ASP A 21 0.41 3.43 8.00
N ILE A 22 -0.48 2.46 7.93
CA ILE A 22 -0.61 1.71 6.69
C ILE A 22 -1.34 2.50 5.60
N ALA A 23 -2.14 3.48 5.98
CA ALA A 23 -2.82 4.30 4.99
C ALA A 23 -1.81 5.15 4.24
N GLY A 24 -2.01 5.33 2.95
CA GLY A 24 -1.12 6.14 2.16
C GLY A 24 -0.92 5.55 0.77
N HIS A 25 0.13 6.02 0.12
CA HIS A 25 0.43 5.62 -1.25
C HIS A 25 1.69 4.78 -1.24
N TRP A 26 1.59 3.60 -1.83
CA TRP A 26 2.67 2.63 -1.81
C TRP A 26 3.01 2.23 -3.24
N GLY A 27 4.25 2.41 -3.64
CA GLY A 27 4.66 2.13 -5.00
C GLY A 27 5.72 1.06 -5.06
N GLY A 28 5.70 0.29 -6.13
CA GLY A 28 6.69 -0.74 -6.36
C GLY A 28 6.80 -1.06 -7.83
N THR A 29 7.75 -1.89 -8.18
CA THR A 29 8.01 -2.26 -9.55
C THR A 29 8.05 -3.77 -9.67
N LEU A 30 7.23 -4.31 -10.57
CA LEU A 30 7.26 -5.72 -10.89
C LEU A 30 8.23 -5.92 -12.04
N ASN A 31 8.95 -7.03 -12.00
CA ASN A 31 9.81 -7.41 -13.11
C ASN A 31 9.26 -8.68 -13.69
N ILE A 32 8.68 -8.59 -14.88
CA ILE A 32 8.06 -9.72 -15.54
C ILE A 32 8.88 -10.03 -16.77
N GLN A 33 9.75 -11.03 -16.65
CA GLN A 33 10.57 -11.48 -17.77
C GLN A 33 11.35 -10.33 -18.42
N GLY A 34 11.92 -9.48 -17.59
CA GLY A 34 12.71 -8.36 -18.08
C GLY A 34 11.94 -7.08 -18.32
N VAL A 35 10.63 -7.15 -18.26
CA VAL A 35 9.79 -5.97 -18.43
C VAL A 35 9.39 -5.45 -17.06
N LYS A 36 9.62 -4.18 -16.83
CA LYS A 36 9.32 -3.57 -15.54
C LYS A 36 8.01 -2.82 -15.59
N LEU A 37 7.12 -3.16 -14.66
CA LEU A 37 5.84 -2.49 -14.53
C LEU A 37 5.74 -1.86 -13.16
N ARG A 38 5.47 -0.57 -13.12
CA ARG A 38 5.28 0.12 -11.86
C ARG A 38 3.83 0.01 -11.42
N LEU A 39 3.65 -0.16 -10.13
CA LEU A 39 2.31 -0.18 -9.55
C LEU A 39 2.30 0.76 -8.36
N VAL A 40 1.17 1.42 -8.14
CA VAL A 40 0.98 2.25 -6.97
C VAL A 40 -0.34 1.86 -6.35
N PHE A 41 -0.32 1.55 -5.07
CA PHE A 41 -1.53 1.23 -4.32
C PHE A 41 -1.86 2.43 -3.42
N HIS A 42 -3.09 2.89 -3.50
CA HIS A 42 -3.58 3.97 -2.65
C HIS A 42 -4.47 3.35 -1.59
N VAL A 43 -3.93 3.22 -0.38
CA VAL A 43 -4.63 2.55 0.73
C VAL A 43 -5.29 3.61 1.59
N SER A 44 -6.58 3.48 1.79
CA SER A 44 -7.36 4.43 2.58
C SER A 44 -8.17 3.71 3.62
N ARG A 45 -8.47 4.42 4.69
CA ARG A 45 -9.33 3.88 5.72
C ARG A 45 -10.75 4.33 5.45
N SER A 46 -11.69 3.40 5.57
CA SER A 46 -13.09 3.67 5.35
C SER A 46 -13.86 3.07 6.51
N GLY A 47 -14.16 3.89 7.53
CA GLY A 47 -14.78 3.39 8.74
C GLY A 47 -13.88 2.39 9.42
N ASP A 48 -14.35 1.17 9.57
CA ASP A 48 -13.57 0.10 10.17
C ASP A 48 -12.85 -0.74 9.15
N SER A 49 -12.92 -0.36 7.90
CA SER A 49 -12.38 -1.15 6.82
C SER A 49 -11.29 -0.40 6.08
N TRP A 50 -10.63 -1.10 5.20
CA TRP A 50 -9.61 -0.50 4.35
C TRP A 50 -10.06 -0.65 2.91
N THR A 51 -9.75 0.34 2.09
CA THR A 51 -10.00 0.26 0.65
C THR A 51 -8.72 0.62 -0.07
N THR A 52 -8.57 0.08 -1.26
CA THR A 52 -7.37 0.32 -2.05
C THR A 52 -7.75 0.49 -3.51
N THR A 53 -7.14 1.48 -4.16
CA THR A 53 -7.15 1.56 -5.61
C THR A 53 -5.73 1.39 -6.09
N MET A 54 -5.58 1.05 -7.35
CA MET A 54 -4.27 0.75 -7.92
C MET A 54 -4.07 1.54 -9.19
N ASP A 55 -2.86 2.04 -9.36
CA ASP A 55 -2.46 2.66 -10.62
C ASP A 55 -1.42 1.78 -11.28
N SER A 56 -1.49 1.70 -12.59
CA SER A 56 -0.47 1.03 -13.39
C SER A 56 -0.03 2.02 -14.47
N PRO A 57 0.89 2.92 -14.14
CA PRO A 57 1.24 4.01 -15.05
C PRO A 57 1.80 3.55 -16.39
N ASP A 58 2.55 2.46 -16.37
CA ASP A 58 3.15 1.97 -17.61
C ASP A 58 2.12 1.40 -18.56
N GLN A 59 0.93 1.14 -18.07
CA GLN A 59 -0.17 0.67 -18.89
C GLN A 59 -1.22 1.75 -19.08
N GLY A 60 -0.94 2.95 -18.64
CA GLY A 60 -1.87 4.05 -18.79
C GLY A 60 -3.11 3.96 -17.94
N ALA A 61 -3.06 3.21 -16.86
CA ALA A 61 -4.24 2.98 -16.03
C ALA A 61 -4.06 3.58 -14.66
N LYS A 62 -5.12 4.16 -14.11
CA LYS A 62 -5.09 4.64 -12.75
C LYS A 62 -6.46 4.57 -12.13
N GLY A 63 -6.48 4.54 -10.80
CA GLY A 63 -7.74 4.48 -10.07
C GLY A 63 -8.46 3.18 -10.25
N ILE A 64 -7.73 2.08 -10.49
CA ILE A 64 -8.34 0.79 -10.69
C ILE A 64 -8.86 0.28 -9.35
N PRO A 65 -10.14 -0.02 -9.21
CA PRO A 65 -10.64 -0.51 -7.95
C PRO A 65 -10.15 -1.92 -7.69
N THR A 66 -9.85 -2.22 -6.44
CA THR A 66 -9.52 -3.57 -6.05
C THR A 66 -10.71 -4.14 -5.29
N GLY A 67 -10.61 -5.40 -4.90
CA GLY A 67 -11.73 -6.06 -4.25
C GLY A 67 -11.73 -5.85 -2.75
N LYS A 68 -10.76 -6.39 -2.08
CA LYS A 68 -10.75 -6.40 -0.63
C LYS A 68 -9.38 -6.05 -0.11
N THR A 69 -9.34 -5.27 0.96
CA THR A 69 -8.10 -4.88 1.60
C THR A 69 -8.18 -5.23 3.07
N GLU A 70 -7.18 -5.94 3.57
CA GLU A 70 -7.10 -6.31 4.97
C GLU A 70 -5.73 -5.99 5.51
N TYR A 71 -5.67 -5.58 6.75
CA TYR A 71 -4.40 -5.33 7.39
C TYR A 71 -4.47 -5.85 8.82
N ALA A 72 -3.63 -6.82 9.12
CA ALA A 72 -3.58 -7.42 10.45
C ALA A 72 -2.19 -8.00 10.67
N ASP A 73 -1.69 -7.89 11.88
CA ASP A 73 -0.39 -8.47 12.26
C ASP A 73 0.73 -8.00 11.35
N SER A 74 0.67 -6.74 10.95
CA SER A 74 1.65 -6.13 10.05
C SER A 74 1.62 -6.68 8.64
N VAL A 75 0.58 -7.41 8.27
CA VAL A 75 0.46 -7.96 6.92
C VAL A 75 -0.68 -7.23 6.20
N LEU A 76 -0.35 -6.66 5.05
CA LEU A 76 -1.32 -6.01 4.19
C LEU A 76 -1.67 -6.97 3.06
N THR A 77 -2.96 -7.25 2.91
CA THR A 77 -3.43 -8.14 1.86
C THR A 77 -4.45 -7.40 1.01
N ILE A 78 -4.21 -7.37 -0.30
CA ILE A 78 -5.09 -6.72 -1.25
C ILE A 78 -5.47 -7.75 -2.30
N THR A 79 -6.77 -7.98 -2.47
CA THR A 79 -7.24 -8.92 -3.49
C THR A 79 -8.11 -8.18 -4.47
N ALA A 80 -8.02 -8.56 -5.72
CA ALA A 80 -8.82 -7.98 -6.78
C ALA A 80 -9.25 -9.11 -7.72
N PRO A 81 -10.33 -9.82 -7.35
CA PRO A 81 -10.74 -10.99 -8.12
C PRO A 81 -11.03 -10.70 -9.57
N ALA A 82 -11.57 -9.53 -9.85
CA ALA A 82 -11.87 -9.16 -11.23
C ALA A 82 -10.60 -9.07 -12.08
N LEU A 83 -9.47 -8.85 -11.45
CA LEU A 83 -8.20 -8.77 -12.14
C LEU A 83 -7.38 -10.05 -11.99
N GLY A 84 -7.87 -11.01 -11.24
CA GLY A 84 -7.11 -12.21 -10.93
C GLY A 84 -5.86 -11.93 -10.12
N MET A 85 -5.90 -10.93 -9.25
CA MET A 85 -4.73 -10.40 -8.59
C MET A 85 -4.81 -10.51 -7.09
N LYS A 86 -3.67 -10.74 -6.46
CA LYS A 86 -3.56 -10.70 -5.00
C LYS A 86 -2.17 -10.24 -4.62
N PHE A 87 -2.11 -9.33 -3.67
CA PHE A 87 -0.86 -8.91 -3.07
C PHE A 87 -0.90 -9.18 -1.58
N SER A 88 0.16 -9.74 -1.04
CA SER A 88 0.27 -9.95 0.39
C SER A 88 1.69 -9.61 0.82
N GLY A 89 1.83 -8.67 1.73
CA GLY A 89 3.15 -8.24 2.15
C GLY A 89 3.20 -7.83 3.59
N LYS A 90 4.37 -7.94 4.16
CA LYS A 90 4.58 -7.60 5.56
C LYS A 90 5.24 -6.23 5.65
N TRP A 91 4.66 -5.37 6.50
CA TRP A 91 5.20 -4.04 6.74
C TRP A 91 6.45 -4.16 7.59
N GLN A 92 7.52 -3.56 7.11
CA GLN A 92 8.82 -3.69 7.76
C GLN A 92 9.06 -2.58 8.80
N GLY A 93 8.04 -1.82 9.10
CA GLY A 93 8.14 -0.88 10.21
C GLY A 93 8.61 0.51 9.86
N THR A 94 8.83 0.80 8.60
CA THR A 94 9.18 2.14 8.19
C THR A 94 8.35 2.45 6.95
N ASP A 95 8.99 2.67 5.84
CA ASP A 95 8.30 3.03 4.61
C ASP A 95 8.36 1.90 3.61
N ARG A 96 8.41 0.67 4.07
CA ARG A 96 8.61 -0.46 3.18
C ARG A 96 7.70 -1.62 3.53
N ILE A 97 7.11 -2.23 2.51
CA ILE A 97 6.35 -3.46 2.66
C ILE A 97 6.96 -4.47 1.71
N GLN A 98 7.33 -5.62 2.24
CA GLN A 98 7.94 -6.67 1.43
C GLN A 98 6.92 -7.77 1.24
N GLY A 99 6.57 -8.07 0.01
CA GLY A 99 5.53 -9.04 -0.23
C GLY A 99 5.61 -9.76 -1.54
N THR A 100 4.49 -10.38 -1.88
CA THR A 100 4.37 -11.21 -3.06
C THR A 100 3.12 -10.79 -3.84
N PHE A 101 3.29 -10.64 -5.13
CA PHE A 101 2.22 -10.26 -6.03
C PHE A 101 1.89 -11.47 -6.91
N VAL A 102 0.62 -11.81 -6.98
CA VAL A 102 0.16 -12.95 -7.78
C VAL A 102 -0.88 -12.45 -8.76
N GLN A 103 -0.74 -12.79 -10.02
CA GLN A 103 -1.72 -12.46 -11.02
C GLN A 103 -1.61 -13.44 -12.19
N GLY A 104 -2.74 -14.02 -12.55
CA GLY A 104 -2.79 -14.84 -13.74
C GLY A 104 -1.80 -15.99 -13.76
N GLY A 105 -1.55 -16.60 -12.62
CA GLY A 105 -0.62 -17.71 -12.54
C GLY A 105 0.83 -17.32 -12.30
N LEU A 106 1.12 -16.01 -12.32
CA LEU A 106 2.48 -15.54 -12.01
C LEU A 106 2.55 -15.19 -10.54
N THR A 107 3.68 -15.52 -9.92
CA THR A 107 3.96 -15.17 -8.54
C THR A 107 5.30 -14.45 -8.53
N LEU A 108 5.28 -13.20 -8.10
CA LEU A 108 6.47 -12.36 -8.18
C LEU A 108 6.69 -11.63 -6.86
N PRO A 109 7.93 -11.45 -6.46
CA PRO A 109 8.19 -10.61 -5.30
C PRO A 109 7.88 -9.16 -5.64
N LEU A 110 7.37 -8.43 -4.68
CA LEU A 110 7.08 -7.01 -4.87
C LEU A 110 7.33 -6.29 -3.57
N GLU A 111 8.24 -5.34 -3.63
CA GLU A 111 8.51 -4.49 -2.49
C GLU A 111 7.84 -3.16 -2.73
N LEU A 112 7.07 -2.69 -1.76
CA LEU A 112 6.40 -1.40 -1.84
C LEU A 112 7.10 -0.41 -0.94
N THR A 113 7.23 0.81 -1.41
CA THR A 113 7.75 1.90 -0.58
C THR A 113 6.76 3.06 -0.64
N ARG A 114 6.80 3.92 0.36
CA ARG A 114 5.90 5.06 0.36
C ARG A 114 6.30 6.04 -0.73
N VAL A 115 5.30 6.53 -1.44
CA VAL A 115 5.51 7.51 -2.49
C VAL A 115 4.46 8.59 -2.35
N ASP A 116 4.68 9.71 -3.04
CA ASP A 116 3.65 10.72 -3.16
C ASP A 116 2.62 10.19 -4.15
N GLY A 117 1.38 10.50 -3.94
CA GLY A 117 0.31 9.90 -4.72
C GLY A 117 0.46 10.05 -6.22
N GLU A 118 1.14 11.08 -6.67
CA GLU A 118 1.22 11.31 -8.09
C GLU A 118 2.60 11.24 -8.68
N VAL A 119 3.55 10.78 -7.92
CA VAL A 119 4.90 10.76 -8.41
C VAL A 119 5.03 9.96 -9.69
N ALA A 120 4.40 8.82 -9.75
CA ALA A 120 4.56 7.96 -10.90
C ALA A 120 3.84 8.46 -12.14
N LEU A 121 2.89 9.36 -11.97
CA LEU A 121 2.10 9.82 -13.08
C LEU A 121 2.58 11.12 -13.66
N SER A 122 3.08 12.00 -12.83
CA SER A 122 3.38 13.33 -13.27
C SER A 122 4.66 13.42 -14.05
N ARG A 123 5.60 12.49 -13.84
CA ARG A 123 6.81 12.62 -14.42
C ARG A 123 6.89 12.45 -15.80
N PRO A 124 6.26 11.56 -16.30
CA PRO A 124 6.43 11.36 -17.67
C PRO A 124 6.08 12.48 -18.50
N GLN A 125 5.42 13.16 -18.22
CA GLN A 125 5.17 14.09 -19.02
C GLN A 125 5.83 15.13 -19.05
N GLU A 126 6.32 15.22 -18.73
CA GLU A 126 6.87 16.18 -18.84
C GLU A 126 7.40 16.63 -19.72
N PRO A 127 7.61 16.73 -19.97
CA PRO A 127 8.10 17.45 -20.67
C PRO A 127 7.88 17.92 -21.72
N LYS A 128 7.60 17.95 -21.99
CA LYS A 128 7.57 18.35 -22.75
C LYS A 128 7.60 19.09 -23.19
N PRO A 129 7.63 19.33 -23.22
CA PRO A 129 7.70 20.29 -23.71
C PRO A 129 7.81 20.75 -24.47
#